data_1a60f3e6d91645a1e10f632ba626e4ca
#
_entry.id   1a60f3e6d91645a1e10f632ba626e4ca
#
_cell.length_a   1.000
_cell.length_b   1.000
_cell.length_c   1.000
_cell.angle_alpha   90.00
_cell.angle_beta   90.00
_cell.angle_gamma   90.00
#
_symmetry.space_group_name_H-M   'P 1'
#
loop_
_entity.id
_entity.type
_entity.pdbx_description
1 polymer ?
#
loop_
_entity_poly.entity_id
_entity_poly.type
_entity_poly.pdbx_seq_one_letter_code
_entity_poly.pdbx_strand_id
1 'polypeptide(L)'
;MITTKLVFLAVLLALMLFFIYMKFNAPRGPHYRLKLIQFNIDPNVINETGELGKRIFTSNTIKKFVLPWDQNIWAQVDLHENGIVIIRKNQEIPMLFSEIYDIEPLLVHSLFIIGKHFGYKINAMDGRTIILKSTNLGELDVLIDKLCALFPPEDGRAIINDIG
;
A
#
# COMPACT_ATOMS: atom_id res chain seq x y z
N MET A 1 -12.87 -36.49 35.95
CA MET A 1 -12.71 -36.45 34.48
C MET A 1 -13.75 -35.61 33.75
N ILE A 2 -14.99 -35.51 34.17
CA ILE A 2 -16.04 -34.67 33.57
C ILE A 2 -15.79 -33.21 33.87
N THR A 3 -15.37 -32.84 35.08
CA THR A 3 -15.09 -31.46 35.51
C THR A 3 -13.97 -30.80 34.72
N THR A 4 -12.90 -31.51 34.40
CA THR A 4 -11.78 -30.98 33.60
C THR A 4 -12.16 -30.68 32.18
N LYS A 5 -13.01 -31.52 31.55
CA LYS A 5 -13.54 -31.27 30.19
C LYS A 5 -14.46 -30.06 30.16
N LEU A 6 -15.27 -29.87 31.20
CA LEU A 6 -16.21 -28.78 31.33
C LEU A 6 -15.49 -27.44 31.54
N VAL A 7 -14.43 -27.43 32.36
CA VAL A 7 -13.56 -26.26 32.54
C VAL A 7 -12.86 -25.89 31.22
N PHE A 8 -12.31 -26.88 30.49
CA PHE A 8 -11.67 -26.64 29.22
C PHE A 8 -12.64 -26.03 28.18
N LEU A 9 -13.86 -26.56 28.11
CA LEU A 9 -14.91 -26.05 27.21
C LEU A 9 -15.30 -24.60 27.57
N ALA A 10 -15.43 -24.29 28.86
CA ALA A 10 -15.74 -22.95 29.34
C ALA A 10 -14.63 -21.93 28.99
N VAL A 11 -13.35 -22.31 29.14
CA VAL A 11 -12.22 -21.48 28.77
C VAL A 11 -12.20 -21.24 27.25
N LEU A 12 -12.47 -22.26 26.46
CA LEU A 12 -12.50 -22.15 25.00
C LEU A 12 -13.62 -21.23 24.53
N LEU A 13 -14.80 -21.33 25.16
CA LEU A 13 -15.93 -20.45 24.90
C LEU A 13 -15.64 -18.99 25.30
N ALA A 14 -15.00 -18.78 26.45
CA ALA A 14 -14.59 -17.45 26.92
C ALA A 14 -13.59 -16.80 25.96
N LEU A 15 -12.60 -17.57 25.49
CA LEU A 15 -11.64 -17.11 24.47
C LEU A 15 -12.32 -16.75 23.16
N MET A 16 -13.25 -17.58 22.70
CA MET A 16 -14.02 -17.31 21.49
C MET A 16 -14.85 -16.03 21.61
N LEU A 17 -15.55 -15.84 22.73
CA LEU A 17 -16.30 -14.62 23.02
C LEU A 17 -15.39 -13.40 23.13
N PHE A 18 -14.20 -13.53 23.74
CA PHE A 18 -13.20 -12.47 23.82
C PHE A 18 -12.70 -12.07 22.42
N PHE A 19 -12.41 -13.02 21.52
CA PHE A 19 -12.04 -12.71 20.15
C PHE A 19 -13.17 -12.04 19.35
N ILE A 20 -14.40 -12.49 19.55
CA ILE A 20 -15.58 -11.86 18.95
C ILE A 20 -15.71 -10.41 19.46
N TYR A 21 -15.61 -10.20 20.77
CA TYR A 21 -15.66 -8.88 21.39
C TYR A 21 -14.55 -7.96 20.85
N MET A 22 -13.31 -8.44 20.80
CA MET A 22 -12.18 -7.69 20.23
C MET A 22 -12.40 -7.33 18.77
N LYS A 23 -13.02 -8.22 17.98
CA LYS A 23 -13.34 -7.96 16.57
C LYS A 23 -14.36 -6.84 16.40
N PHE A 24 -15.41 -6.82 17.23
CA PHE A 24 -16.47 -5.81 17.14
C PHE A 24 -16.08 -4.46 17.76
N ASN A 25 -15.22 -4.47 18.75
CA ASN A 25 -14.79 -3.25 19.47
C ASN A 25 -13.35 -2.83 19.12
N ALA A 26 -12.68 -3.52 18.19
CA ALA A 26 -11.40 -3.03 17.69
C ALA A 26 -11.59 -1.60 17.19
N PRO A 27 -10.80 -0.61 17.66
CA PRO A 27 -10.88 0.74 17.15
C PRO A 27 -10.65 0.62 15.65
N ARG A 28 -11.65 1.08 14.88
CA ARG A 28 -11.47 1.28 13.44
C ARG A 28 -10.24 2.17 13.33
N GLY A 29 -9.20 1.68 12.67
CA GLY A 29 -7.98 2.44 12.49
C GLY A 29 -8.31 3.84 11.95
N PRO A 30 -7.41 4.82 12.05
CA PRO A 30 -7.66 6.14 11.52
C PRO A 30 -8.21 5.97 10.10
N HIS A 31 -9.30 6.70 9.79
CA HIS A 31 -9.88 6.73 8.46
C HIS A 31 -8.85 7.37 7.54
N TYR A 32 -7.93 6.55 7.02
CA TYR A 32 -7.06 6.99 5.96
C TYR A 32 -7.93 7.26 4.74
N ARG A 33 -7.84 8.46 4.19
CA ARG A 33 -8.36 8.73 2.86
C ARG A 33 -7.44 8.03 1.87
N LEU A 34 -7.72 6.76 1.65
CA LEU A 34 -6.97 5.95 0.71
C LEU A 34 -7.32 6.41 -0.71
N LYS A 35 -6.33 6.52 -1.55
CA LYS A 35 -6.49 7.05 -2.90
C LYS A 35 -6.24 5.96 -3.93
N LEU A 36 -7.17 5.81 -4.85
CA LEU A 36 -6.98 5.08 -6.10
C LEU A 36 -6.55 6.10 -7.16
N ILE A 37 -5.41 5.86 -7.79
CA ILE A 37 -4.86 6.72 -8.83
C ILE A 37 -4.86 5.93 -10.13
N GLN A 38 -5.59 6.40 -11.14
CA GLN A 38 -5.58 5.85 -12.48
C GLN A 38 -4.89 6.85 -13.39
N PHE A 39 -3.81 6.43 -14.03
CA PHE A 39 -3.05 7.29 -14.93
C PHE A 39 -3.70 7.29 -16.33
N ASN A 40 -3.92 8.47 -16.83
CA ASN A 40 -4.40 8.71 -18.21
C ASN A 40 -3.34 9.50 -18.97
N ILE A 41 -2.13 8.92 -19.04
CA ILE A 41 -0.98 9.60 -19.62
C ILE A 41 -0.74 9.02 -21.00
N ASP A 42 -0.74 9.89 -22.02
CA ASP A 42 -0.32 9.49 -23.36
C ASP A 42 1.18 9.17 -23.33
N PRO A 43 1.57 7.91 -23.61
CA PRO A 43 2.97 7.51 -23.61
C PRO A 43 3.82 8.35 -24.60
N ASN A 44 3.22 8.95 -25.60
CA ASN A 44 3.94 9.80 -26.56
C ASN A 44 4.30 11.19 -25.97
N VAL A 45 3.58 11.66 -24.97
CA VAL A 45 3.79 12.98 -24.34
C VAL A 45 4.93 12.96 -23.34
N ILE A 46 5.14 11.82 -22.63
CA ILE A 46 6.19 11.71 -21.59
C ILE A 46 7.52 11.21 -22.17
N ASN A 47 7.48 10.50 -23.29
CA ASN A 47 8.67 9.88 -23.88
C ASN A 47 9.61 10.84 -24.62
N GLU A 48 9.41 12.15 -24.56
CA GLU A 48 10.38 13.07 -25.17
C GLU A 48 11.77 13.01 -24.52
N THR A 49 11.88 12.53 -23.27
CA THR A 49 13.19 12.38 -22.60
C THR A 49 13.47 10.99 -22.05
N GLY A 50 12.44 10.16 -21.79
CA GLY A 50 12.65 8.83 -21.16
C GLY A 50 13.28 8.88 -19.76
N GLU A 51 13.46 10.07 -19.19
CA GLU A 51 14.14 10.29 -17.92
C GLU A 51 13.13 10.46 -16.79
N LEU A 52 13.45 9.90 -15.63
CA LEU A 52 12.64 10.03 -14.41
C LEU A 52 12.55 11.47 -13.89
N GLY A 53 13.48 12.33 -14.30
CA GLY A 53 13.57 13.69 -13.79
C GLY A 53 14.12 13.77 -12.37
N LYS A 54 13.94 14.94 -11.75
CA LYS A 54 14.46 15.22 -10.41
C LYS A 54 13.67 14.44 -9.35
N ARG A 55 14.38 13.89 -8.35
CA ARG A 55 13.76 13.27 -7.18
C ARG A 55 13.08 14.32 -6.30
N ILE A 56 11.81 14.11 -6.00
CA ILE A 56 10.95 14.99 -5.22
C ILE A 56 10.86 14.53 -3.77
N PHE A 57 10.70 13.22 -3.55
CA PHE A 57 10.47 12.66 -2.22
C PHE A 57 11.03 11.24 -2.10
N THR A 58 11.43 10.86 -0.91
CA THR A 58 11.85 9.50 -0.58
C THR A 58 11.03 8.99 0.59
N SER A 59 10.37 7.86 0.41
CA SER A 59 9.65 7.15 1.46
C SER A 59 10.46 5.96 1.93
N ASN A 60 10.81 5.92 3.20
CA ASN A 60 11.43 4.75 3.83
C ASN A 60 10.34 3.81 4.34
N THR A 61 10.04 2.76 3.60
CA THR A 61 8.91 1.87 3.88
C THR A 61 9.21 0.79 4.90
N ILE A 62 10.48 0.62 5.31
CA ILE A 62 10.90 -0.39 6.29
C ILE A 62 11.35 0.26 7.59
N LYS A 63 10.72 -0.13 8.69
CA LYS A 63 11.31 0.00 10.02
C LYS A 63 12.31 -1.15 10.26
N LYS A 64 13.27 -0.94 11.15
CA LYS A 64 14.47 -1.78 11.41
C LYS A 64 14.23 -3.29 11.60
N PHE A 65 13.02 -3.76 11.76
CA PHE A 65 12.72 -5.18 11.98
C PHE A 65 11.75 -5.70 10.92
N VAL A 66 12.28 -6.46 9.97
CA VAL A 66 11.52 -7.15 8.91
C VAL A 66 11.76 -8.62 9.05
N LEU A 67 10.68 -9.40 9.04
CA LEU A 67 10.78 -10.85 9.06
C LEU A 67 11.41 -11.33 7.73
N PRO A 68 12.43 -12.20 7.78
CA PRO A 68 13.24 -12.56 6.61
C PRO A 68 12.45 -13.17 5.44
N TRP A 69 11.27 -13.74 5.72
CA TRP A 69 10.42 -14.40 4.73
C TRP A 69 9.43 -13.47 4.02
N ASP A 70 9.24 -12.22 4.46
CA ASP A 70 8.38 -11.31 3.72
C ASP A 70 9.15 -10.65 2.57
N GLN A 71 9.12 -11.31 1.42
CA GLN A 71 9.83 -10.86 0.22
C GLN A 71 9.17 -9.66 -0.47
N ASN A 72 7.97 -9.26 -0.05
CA ASN A 72 7.20 -8.16 -0.66
C ASN A 72 7.35 -6.83 0.08
N ILE A 73 8.24 -6.75 1.07
CA ILE A 73 8.52 -5.48 1.76
C ILE A 73 9.65 -4.76 1.03
N TRP A 74 9.36 -3.55 0.59
CA TRP A 74 10.30 -2.68 -0.10
C TRP A 74 10.99 -1.74 0.89
N ALA A 75 12.29 -1.50 0.69
CA ALA A 75 13.10 -0.71 1.61
C ALA A 75 12.82 0.79 1.46
N GLN A 76 12.63 1.22 0.21
CA GLN A 76 12.52 2.64 -0.14
C GLN A 76 11.72 2.76 -1.44
N VAL A 77 10.97 3.84 -1.54
CA VAL A 77 10.35 4.29 -2.79
C VAL A 77 10.69 5.74 -2.99
N ASP A 78 11.34 6.06 -4.08
CA ASP A 78 11.68 7.43 -4.49
C ASP A 78 10.65 7.92 -5.51
N LEU A 79 10.06 9.08 -5.24
CA LEU A 79 9.19 9.79 -6.14
C LEU A 79 10.01 10.79 -6.96
N HIS A 80 9.89 10.72 -8.27
CA HIS A 80 10.49 11.62 -9.23
C HIS A 80 9.41 12.41 -9.98
N GLU A 81 9.84 13.40 -10.77
CA GLU A 81 8.92 14.26 -11.56
C GLU A 81 8.11 13.45 -12.58
N ASN A 82 8.71 12.41 -13.19
CA ASN A 82 8.11 11.64 -14.27
C ASN A 82 7.91 10.16 -13.92
N GLY A 83 8.14 9.75 -12.67
CA GLY A 83 8.02 8.36 -12.30
C GLY A 83 8.40 8.06 -10.87
N ILE A 84 8.57 6.78 -10.57
CA ILE A 84 8.98 6.27 -9.27
C ILE A 84 10.15 5.30 -9.41
N VAL A 85 11.01 5.23 -8.39
CA VAL A 85 12.02 4.19 -8.27
C VAL A 85 11.74 3.38 -7.01
N ILE A 86 11.54 2.08 -7.17
CA ILE A 86 11.26 1.17 -6.06
C ILE A 86 12.54 0.40 -5.75
N ILE A 87 13.04 0.58 -4.52
CA ILE A 87 14.32 0.01 -4.09
C ILE A 87 14.08 -1.09 -3.06
N ARG A 88 14.59 -2.29 -3.34
CA ARG A 88 14.57 -3.43 -2.45
C ARG A 88 15.94 -4.09 -2.38
N LYS A 89 16.58 -4.08 -1.22
CA LYS A 89 17.95 -4.60 -1.05
C LYS A 89 18.87 -4.01 -2.12
N ASN A 90 19.29 -4.81 -3.10
CA ASN A 90 20.18 -4.44 -4.20
C ASN A 90 19.44 -4.37 -5.54
N GLN A 91 18.12 -4.33 -5.54
CA GLN A 91 17.31 -4.24 -6.74
C GLN A 91 16.61 -2.89 -6.80
N GLU A 92 16.82 -2.18 -7.90
CA GLU A 92 16.11 -0.95 -8.22
C GLU A 92 15.18 -1.22 -9.39
N ILE A 93 13.92 -0.79 -9.26
CA ILE A 93 12.92 -0.91 -10.31
C ILE A 93 12.45 0.50 -10.63
N PRO A 94 13.02 1.15 -11.65
CA PRO A 94 12.51 2.40 -12.16
C PRO A 94 11.21 2.15 -12.94
N MET A 95 10.25 3.04 -12.80
CA MET A 95 8.98 3.03 -13.55
C MET A 95 8.58 4.46 -13.88
N LEU A 96 8.36 4.75 -15.14
CA LEU A 96 7.76 6.01 -15.58
C LEU A 96 6.26 5.99 -15.29
N PHE A 97 5.64 7.15 -15.08
CA PHE A 97 4.19 7.22 -14.89
C PHE A 97 3.42 6.70 -16.11
N SER A 98 3.98 6.85 -17.33
CA SER A 98 3.42 6.27 -18.56
C SER A 98 3.42 4.74 -18.60
N GLU A 99 4.22 4.09 -17.75
CA GLU A 99 4.24 2.63 -17.63
C GLU A 99 3.27 2.11 -16.57
N ILE A 100 2.69 3.00 -15.76
CA ILE A 100 1.79 2.65 -14.66
C ILE A 100 0.36 2.82 -15.13
N TYR A 101 -0.44 1.77 -15.01
CA TYR A 101 -1.88 1.81 -15.27
C TYR A 101 -2.63 2.44 -14.09
N ASP A 102 -2.43 1.89 -12.89
CA ASP A 102 -3.02 2.41 -11.66
C ASP A 102 -2.17 2.13 -10.42
N ILE A 103 -2.49 2.86 -9.35
CA ILE A 103 -1.99 2.59 -7.99
C ILE A 103 -3.21 2.50 -7.09
N GLU A 104 -3.42 1.30 -6.53
CA GLU A 104 -4.56 1.02 -5.67
C GLU A 104 -4.12 0.66 -4.24
N PRO A 105 -4.89 1.03 -3.20
CA PRO A 105 -4.59 0.65 -1.84
C PRO A 105 -4.73 -0.86 -1.64
N LEU A 106 -3.75 -1.47 -0.97
CA LEU A 106 -3.77 -2.88 -0.62
C LEU A 106 -4.55 -3.08 0.67
N LEU A 107 -5.83 -3.44 0.54
CA LEU A 107 -6.71 -3.78 1.64
C LEU A 107 -6.76 -5.30 1.82
N VAL A 108 -6.52 -5.76 3.04
CA VAL A 108 -6.63 -7.19 3.37
C VAL A 108 -7.90 -7.43 4.15
N HIS A 109 -8.70 -8.36 3.62
CA HIS A 109 -9.90 -8.89 4.26
C HIS A 109 -9.65 -10.35 4.63
N SER A 110 -9.62 -10.65 5.92
CA SER A 110 -9.54 -12.00 6.44
C SER A 110 -10.57 -12.22 7.53
N LEU A 111 -10.69 -13.47 8.00
CA LEU A 111 -11.64 -13.82 9.07
C LEU A 111 -11.50 -12.93 10.32
N PHE A 112 -10.27 -12.44 10.60
CA PHE A 112 -9.94 -11.66 11.79
C PHE A 112 -9.59 -10.20 11.50
N ILE A 113 -9.42 -9.80 10.22
CA ILE A 113 -8.96 -8.49 9.82
C ILE A 113 -9.85 -8.00 8.68
N ILE A 114 -10.60 -6.93 8.90
CA ILE A 114 -11.51 -6.37 7.90
C ILE A 114 -10.97 -5.02 7.45
N GLY A 115 -10.70 -4.88 6.15
CA GLY A 115 -10.34 -3.60 5.53
C GLY A 115 -9.06 -2.98 6.06
N LYS A 116 -8.11 -3.78 6.58
CA LYS A 116 -6.85 -3.24 7.05
C LYS A 116 -5.94 -2.89 5.88
N HIS A 117 -5.50 -1.64 5.87
CA HIS A 117 -4.53 -1.14 4.90
C HIS A 117 -3.12 -1.66 5.20
N PHE A 118 -2.45 -2.20 4.18
CA PHE A 118 -1.10 -2.76 4.29
C PHE A 118 -0.08 -2.12 3.33
N GLY A 119 -0.52 -1.23 2.49
CA GLY A 119 0.31 -0.59 1.48
C GLY A 119 -0.44 -0.32 0.20
N TYR A 120 0.26 -0.34 -0.91
CA TYR A 120 -0.30 -0.08 -2.24
C TYR A 120 0.11 -1.16 -3.23
N LYS A 121 -0.69 -1.33 -4.24
CA LYS A 121 -0.44 -2.19 -5.38
C LYS A 121 -0.32 -1.31 -6.61
N ILE A 122 0.77 -1.46 -7.33
CA ILE A 122 1.04 -0.76 -8.58
C ILE A 122 0.81 -1.75 -9.71
N ASN A 123 -0.10 -1.44 -10.60
CA ASN A 123 -0.36 -2.22 -11.80
C ASN A 123 0.28 -1.51 -12.98
N ALA A 124 1.18 -2.18 -13.67
CA ALA A 124 1.85 -1.65 -14.85
C ALA A 124 1.07 -1.96 -16.13
N MET A 125 1.28 -1.15 -17.17
CA MET A 125 0.65 -1.31 -18.48
C MET A 125 1.01 -2.65 -19.16
N ASP A 126 2.17 -3.21 -18.84
CA ASP A 126 2.62 -4.52 -19.35
C ASP A 126 2.05 -5.72 -18.58
N GLY A 127 1.14 -5.49 -17.65
CA GLY A 127 0.48 -6.50 -16.81
C GLY A 127 1.29 -6.93 -15.57
N ARG A 128 2.48 -6.37 -15.34
CA ARG A 128 3.21 -6.59 -14.08
C ARG A 128 2.48 -5.93 -12.92
N THR A 129 2.52 -6.58 -11.78
CA THR A 129 1.99 -6.04 -10.53
C THR A 129 3.07 -5.98 -9.47
N ILE A 130 3.26 -4.83 -8.86
CA ILE A 130 4.21 -4.62 -7.77
C ILE A 130 3.45 -4.30 -6.50
N ILE A 131 3.67 -5.09 -5.45
CA ILE A 131 3.00 -4.91 -4.17
C ILE A 131 3.96 -4.20 -3.21
N LEU A 132 3.61 -2.99 -2.81
CA LEU A 132 4.32 -2.19 -1.82
C LEU A 132 3.71 -2.41 -0.45
N LYS A 133 4.15 -3.43 0.27
CA LYS A 133 3.82 -3.57 1.69
C LYS A 133 4.75 -2.70 2.52
N SER A 134 4.19 -1.97 3.48
CA SER A 134 4.97 -1.09 4.33
C SER A 134 4.70 -1.33 5.81
N THR A 135 5.77 -1.27 6.62
CA THR A 135 5.67 -1.17 8.07
C THR A 135 5.55 0.29 8.54
N ASN A 136 5.79 1.23 7.65
CA ASN A 136 5.68 2.67 7.86
C ASN A 136 4.67 3.27 6.86
N LEU A 137 3.40 2.93 7.04
CA LEU A 137 2.31 3.35 6.14
C LEU A 137 2.22 4.86 6.02
N GLY A 138 2.46 5.61 7.11
CA GLY A 138 2.37 7.07 7.10
C GLY A 138 3.33 7.73 6.11
N GLU A 139 4.56 7.22 5.94
CA GLU A 139 5.47 7.75 4.90
C GLU A 139 5.02 7.36 3.48
N LEU A 140 4.45 6.17 3.33
CA LEU A 140 3.92 5.73 2.04
C LEU A 140 2.68 6.56 1.65
N ASP A 141 1.82 6.87 2.61
CA ASP A 141 0.65 7.75 2.39
C ASP A 141 1.09 9.17 2.01
N VAL A 142 2.14 9.72 2.66
CA VAL A 142 2.73 11.02 2.26
C VAL A 142 3.31 10.97 0.85
N LEU A 143 3.93 9.85 0.45
CA LEU A 143 4.42 9.67 -0.92
C LEU A 143 3.25 9.73 -1.91
N ILE A 144 2.15 9.03 -1.62
CA ILE A 144 0.95 9.04 -2.45
C ILE A 144 0.32 10.43 -2.53
N ASP A 145 0.25 11.16 -1.41
CA ASP A 145 -0.25 12.53 -1.41
C ASP A 145 0.61 13.47 -2.28
N LYS A 146 1.93 13.32 -2.20
CA LYS A 146 2.85 14.10 -3.06
C LYS A 146 2.73 13.71 -4.53
N LEU A 147 2.55 12.42 -4.81
CA LEU A 147 2.30 11.94 -6.17
C LEU A 147 1.00 12.53 -6.71
N CYS A 148 -0.09 12.54 -5.94
CA CYS A 148 -1.33 13.17 -6.34
C CYS A 148 -1.18 14.67 -6.63
N ALA A 149 -0.30 15.36 -5.90
CA ALA A 149 -0.04 16.78 -6.12
C ALA A 149 0.68 17.07 -7.45
N LEU A 150 1.31 16.07 -8.07
CA LEU A 150 1.88 16.19 -9.42
C LEU A 150 0.83 16.16 -10.54
N PHE A 151 -0.38 15.68 -10.21
CA PHE A 151 -1.49 15.50 -11.14
C PHE A 151 -2.72 16.25 -10.61
N PRO A 152 -2.74 17.60 -10.70
CA PRO A 152 -3.91 18.36 -10.29
C PRO A 152 -5.12 17.97 -11.16
N PRO A 153 -6.35 18.05 -10.62
CA PRO A 153 -7.57 17.59 -11.30
C PRO A 153 -7.79 18.21 -12.68
N GLU A 154 -7.35 19.46 -12.86
CA GLU A 154 -7.45 20.20 -14.13
C GLU A 154 -6.53 19.66 -15.23
N ASP A 155 -5.53 18.90 -14.90
CA ASP A 155 -4.53 18.38 -15.83
C ASP A 155 -5.07 17.22 -16.69
N GLY A 156 -6.07 16.49 -16.19
CA GLY A 156 -6.66 15.33 -16.88
C GLY A 156 -5.70 14.13 -17.04
N ARG A 157 -4.47 14.23 -16.52
CA ARG A 157 -3.44 13.18 -16.65
C ARG A 157 -3.64 12.02 -15.69
N ALA A 158 -4.35 12.23 -14.62
CA ALA A 158 -4.72 11.18 -13.68
C ALA A 158 -6.11 11.39 -13.10
N ILE A 159 -6.83 10.30 -12.85
CA ILE A 159 -8.09 10.27 -12.12
C ILE A 159 -7.78 9.80 -10.71
N ILE A 160 -8.05 10.63 -9.71
CA ILE A 160 -7.79 10.34 -8.30
C ILE A 160 -9.12 10.21 -7.59
N ASN A 161 -9.38 9.02 -7.04
CA ASN A 161 -10.60 8.70 -6.30
C ASN A 161 -10.25 8.39 -4.84
N ASP A 162 -10.95 9.04 -3.91
CA ASP A 162 -10.89 8.67 -2.50
C ASP A 162 -11.68 7.37 -2.29
N ILE A 163 -11.01 6.38 -1.68
CA ILE A 163 -11.59 5.09 -1.29
C ILE A 163 -11.62 5.04 0.23
N GLY A 164 -12.75 5.35 0.84
CA GLY A 164 -12.87 5.39 2.29
C GLY A 164 -14.24 5.00 2.79
#